data_5d312b867f4a08e45488dfb69f63cd99
#
_entry.id   5d312b867f4a08e45488dfb69f63cd99
#
_cell.length_a   1.000
_cell.length_b   1.000
_cell.length_c   1.000
_cell.angle_alpha   90.00
_cell.angle_beta   90.00
_cell.angle_gamma   90.00
#
_symmetry.space_group_name_H-M   'P 1'
#
loop_
_entity.id
_entity.type
_entity.pdbx_description
1 polymer ?
#
loop_
_entity_poly.entity_id
_entity_poly.type
_entity_poly.pdbx_seq_one_letter_code
_entity_poly.pdbx_strand_id
1 'polypeptide(L)'
;MSAVADTHAQDHHHGPASGISRWLLTTNHKDIGTMYLIFSFTMFLLGGTMAMVIRAELFQPGLQIVQPEFFNQMTTMHGLIMVFGAVMPAFVGLANWMIPLMIGAPDMALPRMNNWSFWLLPCAFLILVSTLFMEGGAPNFGWTFYAPLSTTYGPPSTTFFIFAIHIMGVSSIMGAINVIATVLNMRAPGMTLMKMPLFVWTWLITAFLLIAVMPVLAGVVTMMLMDINFGTSFFNAAGGGDPVLFQHVFWFFGHPEVYIMILPAFGAISHIIPAFSRKKLFGYASMVYAVGAIALLSFLVWAHHMFTVGVPVAGQLFFMYATLLIAVPTGVKVFNWVATMFRGSLTFEAPMLFAIAFVILFTIGGFSGLMLAIAPADFQYHDTYFVVAHFHYVLVPGAIFGIFASAYFWLPKWTGHMYDETLAKTHFWLSFIGMNLAFFPMHFLGLAGMPRRIPDYALQFADFNMVSSIGAFMFGSTQLLFLLIVVKCVRGGEKASAKAWEGAEGLEWTVPSPAPYHTFATPPEVK
;
A
#
# COMPACT_ATOMS: atom_id res chain seq x y z
N MET A 1 -28.96 -35.41 -26.45
CA MET A 1 -28.69 -35.52 -25.01
C MET A 1 -27.51 -36.43 -24.83
N SER A 2 -26.32 -35.94 -24.82
CA SER A 2 -25.15 -36.65 -24.30
C SER A 2 -23.87 -35.92 -24.75
N ALA A 3 -22.89 -35.94 -23.91
CA ALA A 3 -21.48 -35.63 -24.19
C ALA A 3 -21.12 -34.16 -24.44
N VAL A 4 -21.11 -33.36 -23.35
CA VAL A 4 -20.14 -32.28 -23.13
C VAL A 4 -19.61 -32.46 -21.71
N ALA A 5 -18.91 -33.51 -21.47
CA ALA A 5 -18.07 -33.75 -20.30
C ALA A 5 -16.96 -34.65 -20.81
N ASP A 6 -15.74 -34.09 -20.91
CA ASP A 6 -14.46 -34.81 -20.95
C ASP A 6 -13.39 -34.12 -21.80
N THR A 7 -13.26 -32.78 -21.68
CA THR A 7 -12.08 -32.10 -22.26
C THR A 7 -11.23 -31.30 -21.24
N HIS A 8 -11.55 -31.39 -19.96
CA HIS A 8 -10.79 -30.65 -18.91
C HIS A 8 -9.89 -31.51 -18.01
N ALA A 9 -9.80 -32.82 -18.25
CA ALA A 9 -9.09 -33.75 -17.36
C ALA A 9 -7.62 -34.05 -17.77
N GLN A 10 -7.09 -33.49 -18.85
CA GLN A 10 -5.74 -33.84 -19.33
C GLN A 10 -4.64 -32.80 -19.20
N ASP A 11 -4.92 -31.57 -18.70
CA ASP A 11 -3.91 -30.51 -18.62
C ASP A 11 -3.17 -30.40 -17.26
N HIS A 12 -3.33 -31.37 -16.36
CA HIS A 12 -2.80 -31.26 -14.99
C HIS A 12 -1.38 -31.81 -14.74
N HIS A 13 -0.64 -32.22 -15.77
CA HIS A 13 0.69 -32.85 -15.60
C HIS A 13 1.88 -32.09 -16.16
N HIS A 14 1.74 -30.89 -16.66
CA HIS A 14 2.88 -30.11 -17.11
C HIS A 14 3.37 -29.18 -15.99
N GLY A 15 4.63 -29.38 -15.57
CA GLY A 15 5.34 -28.42 -14.71
C GLY A 15 5.43 -27.03 -15.38
N PRO A 16 5.96 -26.00 -14.69
CA PRO A 16 6.03 -24.66 -15.23
C PRO A 16 6.80 -24.66 -16.56
N ALA A 17 6.35 -23.85 -17.53
CA ALA A 17 7.10 -23.57 -18.74
C ALA A 17 8.52 -23.11 -18.37
N SER A 18 9.49 -23.31 -19.27
CA SER A 18 10.88 -22.94 -19.04
C SER A 18 11.22 -21.57 -19.67
N GLY A 19 12.24 -20.91 -19.15
CA GLY A 19 12.76 -19.67 -19.72
C GLY A 19 11.83 -18.46 -19.55
N ILE A 20 11.98 -17.49 -20.42
CA ILE A 20 11.27 -16.19 -20.33
C ILE A 20 9.75 -16.33 -20.57
N SER A 21 9.35 -17.31 -21.36
CA SER A 21 7.93 -17.57 -21.64
C SER A 21 7.13 -17.94 -20.38
N ARG A 22 7.77 -18.57 -19.38
CA ARG A 22 7.15 -18.82 -18.08
C ARG A 22 6.62 -17.52 -17.48
N TRP A 23 7.42 -16.46 -17.46
CA TRP A 23 7.09 -15.21 -16.80
C TRP A 23 6.13 -14.35 -17.62
N LEU A 24 6.28 -14.32 -18.95
CA LEU A 24 5.42 -13.53 -19.84
C LEU A 24 4.00 -14.08 -19.94
N LEU A 25 3.84 -15.41 -19.97
CA LEU A 25 2.58 -16.07 -20.30
C LEU A 25 1.98 -16.85 -19.11
N THR A 26 2.60 -16.83 -17.94
CA THR A 26 2.12 -17.57 -16.78
C THR A 26 0.70 -17.16 -16.41
N THR A 27 -0.09 -18.15 -16.06
CA THR A 27 -1.40 -17.94 -15.42
C THR A 27 -1.41 -18.37 -13.95
N ASN A 28 -0.29 -18.90 -13.46
CA ASN A 28 -0.16 -19.36 -12.07
C ASN A 28 -0.11 -18.19 -11.10
N HIS A 29 -0.97 -18.20 -10.10
CA HIS A 29 -1.08 -17.13 -9.11
C HIS A 29 0.20 -16.87 -8.31
N LYS A 30 1.04 -17.89 -8.09
CA LYS A 30 2.31 -17.76 -7.34
C LYS A 30 3.39 -17.06 -8.19
N ASP A 31 3.49 -17.41 -9.47
CA ASP A 31 4.39 -16.75 -10.39
C ASP A 31 4.01 -15.26 -10.54
N ILE A 32 2.71 -14.98 -10.74
CA ILE A 32 2.19 -13.62 -10.86
C ILE A 32 2.42 -12.85 -9.55
N GLY A 33 2.14 -13.45 -8.40
CA GLY A 33 2.41 -12.86 -7.09
C GLY A 33 3.89 -12.53 -6.90
N THR A 34 4.79 -13.42 -7.35
CA THR A 34 6.24 -13.18 -7.31
C THR A 34 6.64 -12.00 -8.20
N MET A 35 6.08 -11.90 -9.41
CA MET A 35 6.34 -10.76 -10.30
C MET A 35 5.87 -9.44 -9.67
N TYR A 36 4.69 -9.41 -9.04
CA TYR A 36 4.20 -8.24 -8.31
C TYR A 36 5.13 -7.83 -7.16
N LEU A 37 5.63 -8.80 -6.38
CA LEU A 37 6.54 -8.52 -5.25
C LEU A 37 7.89 -7.98 -5.73
N ILE A 38 8.47 -8.54 -6.79
CA ILE A 38 9.71 -8.04 -7.38
C ILE A 38 9.52 -6.64 -7.96
N PHE A 39 8.45 -6.43 -8.71
CA PHE A 39 8.10 -5.13 -9.27
C PHE A 39 7.92 -4.08 -8.16
N SER A 40 7.12 -4.40 -7.16
CA SER A 40 6.86 -3.53 -6.01
C SER A 40 8.15 -3.13 -5.29
N PHE A 41 9.03 -4.08 -5.02
CA PHE A 41 10.29 -3.79 -4.34
C PHE A 41 11.22 -2.94 -5.21
N THR A 42 11.23 -3.17 -6.53
CA THR A 42 11.97 -2.31 -7.49
C THR A 42 11.44 -0.87 -7.44
N MET A 43 10.13 -0.69 -7.45
CA MET A 43 9.50 0.62 -7.34
C MET A 43 9.75 1.26 -5.97
N PHE A 44 9.76 0.47 -4.91
CA PHE A 44 10.10 0.94 -3.56
C PHE A 44 11.52 1.50 -3.48
N LEU A 45 12.49 0.83 -4.10
CA LEU A 45 13.87 1.34 -4.18
C LEU A 45 13.96 2.60 -5.07
N LEU A 46 13.25 2.63 -6.19
CA LEU A 46 13.24 3.78 -7.08
C LEU A 46 12.60 5.01 -6.40
N GLY A 47 11.39 4.87 -5.86
CA GLY A 47 10.70 5.95 -5.13
C GLY A 47 11.44 6.35 -3.86
N GLY A 48 12.08 5.38 -3.18
CA GLY A 48 12.95 5.62 -2.02
C GLY A 48 14.19 6.44 -2.38
N THR A 49 14.82 6.17 -3.53
CA THR A 49 15.97 6.98 -4.01
C THR A 49 15.56 8.43 -4.26
N MET A 50 14.36 8.66 -4.81
CA MET A 50 13.83 10.02 -4.97
C MET A 50 13.62 10.72 -3.62
N ALA A 51 13.15 9.99 -2.60
CA ALA A 51 13.08 10.51 -1.24
C ALA A 51 14.46 10.84 -0.66
N MET A 52 15.49 10.06 -0.98
CA MET A 52 16.88 10.38 -0.56
C MET A 52 17.38 11.68 -1.21
N VAL A 53 17.02 11.95 -2.47
CA VAL A 53 17.32 13.25 -3.12
C VAL A 53 16.62 14.41 -2.38
N ILE A 54 15.33 14.25 -2.06
CA ILE A 54 14.58 15.24 -1.28
C ILE A 54 15.26 15.51 0.07
N ARG A 55 15.66 14.46 0.78
CA ARG A 55 16.27 14.60 2.11
C ARG A 55 17.71 15.09 2.05
N ALA A 56 18.43 14.82 0.97
CA ALA A 56 19.76 15.38 0.74
C ALA A 56 19.69 16.90 0.53
N GLU A 57 18.73 17.39 -0.28
CA GLU A 57 18.49 18.82 -0.47
C GLU A 57 18.11 19.51 0.85
N LEU A 58 17.22 18.89 1.62
CA LEU A 58 16.74 19.46 2.90
C LEU A 58 17.66 19.15 4.09
N PHE A 59 18.90 18.70 3.88
CA PHE A 59 19.83 18.42 4.96
C PHE A 59 20.29 19.72 5.64
N GLN A 60 20.45 20.78 4.87
CA GLN A 60 20.82 22.13 5.32
C GLN A 60 19.92 23.16 4.62
N PRO A 61 19.71 24.34 5.21
CA PRO A 61 19.00 25.44 4.55
C PRO A 61 19.78 25.99 3.35
N GLY A 62 19.07 26.54 2.39
CA GLY A 62 19.57 27.00 1.10
C GLY A 62 19.49 25.90 0.02
N LEU A 63 19.52 26.30 -1.23
CA LEU A 63 19.57 25.36 -2.38
C LEU A 63 20.98 24.76 -2.48
N GLN A 64 21.11 23.47 -2.22
CA GLN A 64 22.40 22.79 -2.07
C GLN A 64 22.75 21.89 -3.27
N ILE A 65 21.84 21.01 -3.67
CA ILE A 65 22.13 19.86 -4.54
C ILE A 65 21.32 19.94 -5.82
N VAL A 66 20.02 20.31 -5.73
CA VAL A 66 19.10 20.28 -6.86
C VAL A 66 18.37 21.60 -7.05
N GLN A 67 17.97 21.88 -8.30
CA GLN A 67 17.15 23.05 -8.60
C GLN A 67 15.70 22.83 -8.14
N PRO A 68 14.94 23.88 -7.80
CA PRO A 68 13.56 23.79 -7.31
C PRO A 68 12.62 22.97 -8.21
N GLU A 69 12.76 23.13 -9.53
CA GLU A 69 11.99 22.35 -10.50
C GLU A 69 12.22 20.85 -10.35
N PHE A 70 13.48 20.42 -10.27
CA PHE A 70 13.83 19.02 -10.11
C PHE A 70 13.42 18.48 -8.74
N PHE A 71 13.52 19.29 -7.69
CA PHE A 71 13.01 18.95 -6.35
C PHE A 71 11.50 18.65 -6.39
N ASN A 72 10.72 19.49 -7.07
CA ASN A 72 9.28 19.30 -7.24
C ASN A 72 8.94 18.04 -8.04
N GLN A 73 9.73 17.73 -9.08
CA GLN A 73 9.62 16.47 -9.82
C GLN A 73 9.91 15.27 -8.91
N MET A 74 10.98 15.30 -8.12
CA MET A 74 11.30 14.22 -7.17
C MET A 74 10.21 14.02 -6.13
N THR A 75 9.65 15.10 -5.59
CA THR A 75 8.54 15.06 -4.62
C THR A 75 7.29 14.41 -5.23
N THR A 76 6.94 14.80 -6.45
CA THR A 76 5.78 14.27 -7.18
C THR A 76 5.96 12.80 -7.51
N MET A 77 7.08 12.45 -8.12
CA MET A 77 7.39 11.09 -8.55
C MET A 77 7.57 10.13 -7.37
N HIS A 78 8.20 10.59 -6.27
CA HIS A 78 8.27 9.82 -5.02
C HIS A 78 6.87 9.41 -4.55
N GLY A 79 5.95 10.36 -4.41
CA GLY A 79 4.59 10.07 -3.96
C GLY A 79 3.85 9.10 -4.87
N LEU A 80 3.87 9.32 -6.19
CA LEU A 80 3.20 8.47 -7.16
C LEU A 80 3.76 7.05 -7.20
N ILE A 81 5.10 6.92 -7.23
CA ILE A 81 5.76 5.62 -7.29
C ILE A 81 5.56 4.85 -5.99
N MET A 82 5.62 5.50 -4.83
CA MET A 82 5.42 4.82 -3.55
C MET A 82 3.99 4.32 -3.37
N VAL A 83 2.99 5.12 -3.71
CA VAL A 83 1.57 4.74 -3.59
C VAL A 83 1.22 3.66 -4.60
N PHE A 84 1.32 3.96 -5.89
CA PHE A 84 0.82 3.11 -6.97
C PHE A 84 1.79 2.03 -7.43
N GLY A 85 3.10 2.21 -7.22
CA GLY A 85 4.15 1.28 -7.68
C GLY A 85 4.69 0.37 -6.60
N ALA A 86 4.79 0.85 -5.35
CA ALA A 86 5.36 0.08 -4.26
C ALA A 86 4.28 -0.54 -3.36
N VAL A 87 3.49 0.27 -2.65
CA VAL A 87 2.58 -0.23 -1.61
C VAL A 87 1.46 -1.09 -2.18
N MET A 88 0.69 -0.57 -3.13
CA MET A 88 -0.44 -1.31 -3.69
C MET A 88 0.00 -2.61 -4.38
N PRO A 89 1.00 -2.63 -5.29
CA PRO A 89 1.45 -3.86 -5.93
C PRO A 89 2.06 -4.88 -4.96
N ALA A 90 2.70 -4.45 -3.85
CA ALA A 90 3.18 -5.37 -2.83
C ALA A 90 2.02 -6.18 -2.23
N PHE A 91 0.96 -5.51 -1.84
CA PHE A 91 -0.22 -6.18 -1.30
C PHE A 91 -0.95 -7.03 -2.34
N VAL A 92 -1.01 -6.60 -3.61
CA VAL A 92 -1.55 -7.42 -4.70
C VAL A 92 -0.72 -8.69 -4.89
N GLY A 93 0.61 -8.59 -4.80
CA GLY A 93 1.53 -9.73 -4.82
C GLY A 93 1.27 -10.71 -3.68
N LEU A 94 1.13 -10.20 -2.46
CA LEU A 94 0.75 -10.98 -1.29
C LEU A 94 -0.63 -11.66 -1.47
N ALA A 95 -1.62 -10.95 -2.01
CA ALA A 95 -2.94 -11.50 -2.28
C ALA A 95 -2.89 -12.64 -3.29
N ASN A 96 -2.19 -12.44 -4.40
CA ASN A 96 -2.01 -13.48 -5.42
C ASN A 96 -1.36 -14.73 -4.83
N TRP A 97 -0.28 -14.58 -4.04
CA TRP A 97 0.36 -15.72 -3.40
C TRP A 97 -0.55 -16.42 -2.40
N MET A 98 -1.22 -15.66 -1.53
CA MET A 98 -1.77 -16.21 -0.29
C MET A 98 -3.28 -16.51 -0.36
N ILE A 99 -4.08 -15.71 -1.08
CA ILE A 99 -5.54 -15.90 -1.07
C ILE A 99 -5.93 -17.31 -1.54
N PRO A 100 -5.46 -17.85 -2.70
CA PRO A 100 -5.81 -19.20 -3.10
C PRO A 100 -5.37 -20.25 -2.06
N LEU A 101 -4.17 -20.11 -1.50
CA LEU A 101 -3.68 -21.03 -0.46
C LEU A 101 -4.53 -20.98 0.81
N MET A 102 -4.97 -19.80 1.23
CA MET A 102 -5.76 -19.59 2.45
C MET A 102 -7.20 -20.09 2.33
N ILE A 103 -7.78 -20.03 1.12
CA ILE A 103 -9.18 -20.46 0.91
C ILE A 103 -9.29 -21.86 0.33
N GLY A 104 -8.17 -22.53 0.06
CA GLY A 104 -8.15 -23.87 -0.53
C GLY A 104 -8.50 -23.91 -2.01
N ALA A 105 -8.26 -22.81 -2.74
CA ALA A 105 -8.48 -22.73 -4.19
C ALA A 105 -7.23 -23.17 -4.96
N PRO A 106 -7.39 -23.80 -6.14
CA PRO A 106 -6.25 -24.21 -6.97
C PRO A 106 -5.52 -23.04 -7.63
N ASP A 107 -6.22 -21.96 -7.95
CA ASP A 107 -5.69 -20.72 -8.55
C ASP A 107 -6.69 -19.57 -8.36
N MET A 108 -6.38 -18.39 -8.93
CA MET A 108 -7.34 -17.29 -9.06
C MET A 108 -8.43 -17.62 -10.09
N ALA A 109 -9.63 -17.05 -9.92
CA ALA A 109 -10.79 -17.34 -10.77
C ALA A 109 -10.58 -16.97 -12.25
N LEU A 110 -9.81 -15.94 -12.53
CA LEU A 110 -9.58 -15.39 -13.88
C LEU A 110 -8.07 -15.32 -14.18
N PRO A 111 -7.39 -16.45 -14.42
CA PRO A 111 -5.94 -16.51 -14.47
C PRO A 111 -5.30 -15.69 -15.61
N ARG A 112 -5.93 -15.65 -16.79
CA ARG A 112 -5.45 -14.84 -17.92
C ARG A 112 -5.55 -13.34 -17.64
N MET A 113 -6.67 -12.91 -17.05
CA MET A 113 -6.87 -11.53 -16.64
C MET A 113 -5.89 -11.14 -15.53
N ASN A 114 -5.53 -12.08 -14.67
CA ASN A 114 -4.51 -11.91 -13.63
C ASN A 114 -3.13 -11.58 -14.23
N ASN A 115 -2.71 -12.31 -15.24
CA ASN A 115 -1.47 -12.02 -15.98
C ASN A 115 -1.52 -10.64 -16.64
N TRP A 116 -2.62 -10.29 -17.27
CA TRP A 116 -2.82 -8.99 -17.90
C TRP A 116 -2.74 -7.84 -16.88
N SER A 117 -3.40 -7.99 -15.73
CA SER A 117 -3.37 -6.97 -14.68
C SER A 117 -1.94 -6.68 -14.22
N PHE A 118 -1.08 -7.70 -14.15
CA PHE A 118 0.34 -7.48 -13.84
C PHE A 118 1.05 -6.71 -14.95
N TRP A 119 1.00 -7.17 -16.20
CA TRP A 119 1.82 -6.60 -17.28
C TRP A 119 1.45 -5.17 -17.65
N LEU A 120 0.23 -4.73 -17.36
CA LEU A 120 -0.15 -3.33 -17.48
C LEU A 120 0.66 -2.41 -16.55
N LEU A 121 1.05 -2.86 -15.37
CA LEU A 121 1.81 -2.04 -14.42
C LEU A 121 3.21 -1.67 -14.91
N PRO A 122 4.09 -2.60 -15.31
CA PRO A 122 5.39 -2.24 -15.88
C PRO A 122 5.26 -1.28 -17.07
N CYS A 123 4.25 -1.47 -17.93
CA CYS A 123 4.00 -0.55 -19.05
C CYS A 123 3.63 0.87 -18.57
N ALA A 124 2.73 0.97 -17.58
CA ALA A 124 2.33 2.25 -17.01
C ALA A 124 3.51 2.98 -16.35
N PHE A 125 4.31 2.24 -15.56
CA PHE A 125 5.46 2.83 -14.89
C PHE A 125 6.61 3.16 -15.83
N LEU A 126 6.77 2.43 -16.93
CA LEU A 126 7.70 2.81 -17.99
C LEU A 126 7.31 4.16 -18.59
N ILE A 127 6.02 4.38 -18.89
CA ILE A 127 5.51 5.67 -19.36
C ILE A 127 5.75 6.75 -18.30
N LEU A 128 5.39 6.49 -17.03
CA LEU A 128 5.56 7.47 -15.95
C LEU A 128 7.03 7.85 -15.74
N VAL A 129 7.94 6.89 -15.67
CA VAL A 129 9.38 7.14 -15.45
C VAL A 129 10.01 7.80 -16.68
N SER A 130 9.56 7.49 -17.91
CA SER A 130 10.07 8.14 -19.12
C SER A 130 9.80 9.65 -19.14
N THR A 131 8.82 10.14 -18.39
CA THR A 131 8.56 11.59 -18.26
C THR A 131 9.75 12.38 -17.72
N LEU A 132 10.62 11.76 -16.91
CA LEU A 132 11.86 12.39 -16.41
C LEU A 132 12.82 12.81 -17.54
N PHE A 133 12.72 12.19 -18.70
CA PHE A 133 13.59 12.42 -19.86
C PHE A 133 12.92 13.20 -20.99
N MET A 134 11.67 13.63 -20.78
CA MET A 134 10.93 14.46 -21.75
C MET A 134 11.25 15.94 -21.56
N GLU A 135 10.93 16.73 -22.56
CA GLU A 135 11.01 18.20 -22.47
C GLU A 135 10.17 18.73 -21.31
N GLY A 136 10.74 19.60 -20.48
CA GLY A 136 10.13 20.10 -19.24
C GLY A 136 10.20 19.13 -18.07
N GLY A 137 10.71 17.90 -18.25
CA GLY A 137 10.86 16.90 -17.19
C GLY A 137 9.56 16.23 -16.78
N ALA A 138 9.58 15.55 -15.64
CA ALA A 138 8.43 14.87 -15.06
C ALA A 138 7.42 15.85 -14.44
N PRO A 139 6.18 15.39 -14.12
CA PRO A 139 5.22 16.18 -13.36
C PRO A 139 5.82 16.73 -12.05
N ASN A 140 5.51 18.00 -11.74
CA ASN A 140 6.13 18.78 -10.66
C ASN A 140 5.14 19.38 -9.65
N PHE A 141 3.88 18.98 -9.72
CA PHE A 141 2.75 19.56 -8.98
C PHE A 141 2.31 18.74 -7.75
N GLY A 142 3.11 17.77 -7.32
CA GLY A 142 2.78 16.86 -6.20
C GLY A 142 1.89 15.69 -6.62
N TRP A 143 1.81 14.66 -5.77
CA TRP A 143 1.07 13.42 -6.08
C TRP A 143 -0.45 13.59 -6.16
N THR A 144 -0.99 14.70 -5.67
CA THR A 144 -2.41 15.06 -5.72
C THR A 144 -2.80 15.82 -6.99
N PHE A 145 -1.81 16.28 -7.77
CA PHE A 145 -1.92 16.93 -9.08
C PHE A 145 -3.07 17.92 -9.21
N TYR A 146 -3.23 18.82 -8.25
CA TYR A 146 -4.31 19.82 -8.23
C TYR A 146 -4.29 20.73 -9.46
N ALA A 147 -5.48 20.89 -10.08
CA ALA A 147 -5.73 21.98 -11.00
C ALA A 147 -5.94 23.29 -10.20
N PRO A 148 -5.59 24.49 -10.76
CA PRO A 148 -5.04 24.74 -12.08
C PRO A 148 -3.53 24.53 -12.22
N LEU A 149 -2.80 24.24 -11.15
CA LEU A 149 -1.34 24.06 -11.20
C LEU A 149 -0.95 22.99 -12.24
N SER A 150 -1.62 21.84 -12.21
CA SER A 150 -1.34 20.72 -13.11
C SER A 150 -1.82 20.94 -14.54
N THR A 151 -2.94 21.68 -14.74
CA THR A 151 -3.53 21.88 -16.06
C THR A 151 -2.93 23.08 -16.81
N THR A 152 -2.50 24.12 -16.08
CA THR A 152 -2.02 25.38 -16.69
C THR A 152 -0.50 25.50 -16.63
N TYR A 153 0.13 25.02 -15.55
CA TYR A 153 1.56 25.19 -15.28
C TYR A 153 2.35 23.86 -15.29
N GLY A 154 1.66 22.75 -15.55
CA GLY A 154 2.31 21.44 -15.66
C GLY A 154 3.15 21.33 -16.94
N PRO A 155 4.22 20.49 -16.93
CA PRO A 155 5.04 20.24 -18.09
C PRO A 155 4.26 19.49 -19.18
N PRO A 156 4.71 19.52 -20.46
CA PRO A 156 4.07 18.76 -21.56
C PRO A 156 3.92 17.25 -21.27
N SER A 157 4.81 16.70 -20.45
CA SER A 157 4.75 15.30 -19.99
C SER A 157 3.54 14.95 -19.13
N THR A 158 2.75 15.94 -18.68
CA THR A 158 1.51 15.74 -17.90
C THR A 158 0.51 14.85 -18.63
N THR A 159 0.40 14.94 -19.94
CA THR A 159 -0.47 14.05 -20.74
C THR A 159 -0.03 12.59 -20.63
N PHE A 160 1.25 12.29 -20.67
CA PHE A 160 1.79 10.93 -20.50
C PHE A 160 1.58 10.41 -19.08
N PHE A 161 1.74 11.26 -18.07
CA PHE A 161 1.36 10.95 -16.70
C PHE A 161 -0.12 10.52 -16.59
N ILE A 162 -1.04 11.25 -17.23
CA ILE A 162 -2.46 10.91 -17.21
C ILE A 162 -2.70 9.53 -17.85
N PHE A 163 -2.05 9.20 -18.97
CA PHE A 163 -2.15 7.87 -19.56
C PHE A 163 -1.61 6.79 -18.63
N ALA A 164 -0.49 7.02 -17.95
CA ALA A 164 0.04 6.08 -16.98
C ALA A 164 -0.96 5.80 -15.85
N ILE A 165 -1.61 6.84 -15.30
CA ILE A 165 -2.64 6.68 -14.27
C ILE A 165 -3.85 5.87 -14.77
N HIS A 166 -4.31 6.09 -16.00
CA HIS A 166 -5.40 5.30 -16.59
C HIS A 166 -5.04 3.82 -16.69
N ILE A 167 -3.85 3.50 -17.18
CA ILE A 167 -3.38 2.11 -17.31
C ILE A 167 -3.27 1.44 -15.92
N MET A 168 -2.74 2.14 -14.91
CA MET A 168 -2.70 1.67 -13.53
C MET A 168 -4.12 1.41 -12.99
N GLY A 169 -5.07 2.30 -13.28
CA GLY A 169 -6.47 2.14 -12.89
C GLY A 169 -7.11 0.89 -13.49
N VAL A 170 -6.89 0.64 -14.77
CA VAL A 170 -7.38 -0.59 -15.45
C VAL A 170 -6.79 -1.83 -14.79
N SER A 171 -5.48 -1.86 -14.55
CA SER A 171 -4.80 -2.95 -13.83
C SER A 171 -5.45 -3.23 -12.47
N SER A 172 -5.69 -2.19 -11.69
CA SER A 172 -6.27 -2.28 -10.33
C SER A 172 -7.70 -2.84 -10.35
N ILE A 173 -8.54 -2.37 -11.29
CA ILE A 173 -9.93 -2.87 -11.45
C ILE A 173 -9.92 -4.35 -11.85
N MET A 174 -9.07 -4.76 -12.78
CA MET A 174 -8.95 -6.16 -13.21
C MET A 174 -8.53 -7.06 -12.04
N GLY A 175 -7.55 -6.64 -11.24
CA GLY A 175 -7.12 -7.34 -10.03
C GLY A 175 -8.24 -7.45 -9.00
N ALA A 176 -8.98 -6.38 -8.77
CA ALA A 176 -10.10 -6.35 -7.83
C ALA A 176 -11.24 -7.29 -8.23
N ILE A 177 -11.64 -7.29 -9.52
CA ILE A 177 -12.65 -8.21 -10.05
C ILE A 177 -12.20 -9.67 -9.82
N ASN A 178 -10.93 -9.95 -10.07
CA ASN A 178 -10.39 -11.30 -9.91
C ASN A 178 -10.40 -11.76 -8.45
N VAL A 179 -10.00 -10.89 -7.52
CA VAL A 179 -10.05 -11.19 -6.07
C VAL A 179 -11.50 -11.48 -5.63
N ILE A 180 -12.46 -10.63 -6.01
CA ILE A 180 -13.87 -10.83 -5.66
C ILE A 180 -14.37 -12.16 -6.21
N ALA A 181 -14.16 -12.44 -7.50
CA ALA A 181 -14.57 -13.67 -8.14
C ALA A 181 -13.96 -14.90 -7.46
N THR A 182 -12.68 -14.85 -7.14
CA THR A 182 -11.95 -15.92 -6.45
C THR A 182 -12.53 -16.17 -5.06
N VAL A 183 -12.60 -15.13 -4.24
CA VAL A 183 -13.04 -15.26 -2.84
C VAL A 183 -14.50 -15.70 -2.74
N LEU A 184 -15.38 -15.19 -3.59
CA LEU A 184 -16.81 -15.53 -3.50
C LEU A 184 -17.14 -16.90 -4.06
N ASN A 185 -16.41 -17.39 -5.08
CA ASN A 185 -16.79 -18.60 -5.81
C ASN A 185 -15.88 -19.81 -5.56
N MET A 186 -14.64 -19.62 -5.07
CA MET A 186 -13.64 -20.70 -5.04
C MET A 186 -13.21 -21.12 -3.64
N ARG A 187 -13.92 -20.71 -2.60
CA ARG A 187 -13.65 -21.19 -1.23
C ARG A 187 -13.84 -22.68 -1.11
N ALA A 188 -12.96 -23.33 -0.35
CA ALA A 188 -13.07 -24.73 -0.01
C ALA A 188 -14.43 -25.08 0.61
N PRO A 189 -14.98 -26.29 0.35
CA PRO A 189 -16.21 -26.76 0.98
C PRO A 189 -16.15 -26.61 2.50
N GLY A 190 -17.23 -26.10 3.11
CA GLY A 190 -17.31 -25.81 4.54
C GLY A 190 -16.75 -24.46 4.97
N MET A 191 -15.97 -23.75 4.14
CA MET A 191 -15.49 -22.41 4.43
C MET A 191 -16.57 -21.35 4.16
N THR A 192 -17.40 -21.08 5.16
CA THR A 192 -18.34 -19.95 5.12
C THR A 192 -17.58 -18.62 5.21
N LEU A 193 -18.26 -17.51 4.91
CA LEU A 193 -17.64 -16.17 5.00
C LEU A 193 -17.03 -15.92 6.39
N MET A 194 -17.74 -16.27 7.47
CA MET A 194 -17.27 -16.05 8.85
C MET A 194 -16.24 -17.09 9.33
N LYS A 195 -15.82 -18.03 8.47
CA LYS A 195 -14.66 -18.90 8.68
C LYS A 195 -13.45 -18.49 7.84
N MET A 196 -13.58 -17.45 6.99
CA MET A 196 -12.47 -16.98 6.16
C MET A 196 -11.36 -16.36 7.02
N PRO A 197 -10.08 -16.54 6.64
CA PRO A 197 -8.97 -15.81 7.22
C PRO A 197 -9.16 -14.30 7.10
N LEU A 198 -8.72 -13.53 8.11
CA LEU A 198 -8.90 -12.05 8.10
C LEU A 198 -8.16 -11.35 6.95
N PHE A 199 -7.03 -11.88 6.51
CA PHE A 199 -6.34 -11.36 5.33
C PHE A 199 -7.24 -11.45 4.08
N VAL A 200 -7.99 -12.53 3.93
CA VAL A 200 -8.95 -12.70 2.83
C VAL A 200 -10.12 -11.70 2.94
N TRP A 201 -10.62 -11.48 4.16
CA TRP A 201 -11.67 -10.47 4.41
C TRP A 201 -11.22 -9.05 4.07
N THR A 202 -10.03 -8.66 4.52
CA THR A 202 -9.50 -7.33 4.22
C THR A 202 -9.30 -7.13 2.72
N TRP A 203 -8.86 -8.16 2.01
CA TRP A 203 -8.73 -8.10 0.56
C TRP A 203 -10.06 -8.07 -0.18
N LEU A 204 -11.05 -8.82 0.26
CA LEU A 204 -12.39 -8.77 -0.33
C LEU A 204 -12.97 -7.36 -0.23
N ILE A 205 -12.85 -6.73 0.94
CA ILE A 205 -13.33 -5.37 1.18
C ILE A 205 -12.50 -4.36 0.38
N THR A 206 -11.19 -4.48 0.36
CA THR A 206 -10.28 -3.66 -0.46
C THR A 206 -10.63 -3.74 -1.95
N ALA A 207 -10.96 -4.92 -2.46
CA ALA A 207 -11.36 -5.10 -3.85
C ALA A 207 -12.67 -4.39 -4.19
N PHE A 208 -13.65 -4.39 -3.29
CA PHE A 208 -14.87 -3.58 -3.46
C PHE A 208 -14.58 -2.08 -3.44
N LEU A 209 -13.70 -1.60 -2.56
CA LEU A 209 -13.27 -0.20 -2.56
C LEU A 209 -12.62 0.18 -3.89
N LEU A 210 -11.69 -0.64 -4.40
CA LEU A 210 -11.02 -0.40 -5.68
C LEU A 210 -12.01 -0.25 -6.84
N ILE A 211 -13.00 -1.13 -6.96
CA ILE A 211 -14.03 -1.04 -8.00
C ILE A 211 -14.85 0.24 -7.87
N ALA A 212 -15.12 0.68 -6.65
CA ALA A 212 -15.92 1.88 -6.42
C ALA A 212 -15.16 3.17 -6.74
N VAL A 213 -13.86 3.27 -6.40
CA VAL A 213 -13.13 4.55 -6.45
C VAL A 213 -12.23 4.73 -7.68
N MET A 214 -11.73 3.65 -8.30
CA MET A 214 -10.86 3.78 -9.47
C MET A 214 -11.55 4.44 -10.68
N PRO A 215 -12.85 4.21 -10.96
CA PRO A 215 -13.56 4.97 -11.99
C PRO A 215 -13.67 6.47 -11.67
N VAL A 216 -13.73 6.84 -10.39
CA VAL A 216 -13.75 8.26 -9.98
C VAL A 216 -12.41 8.93 -10.27
N LEU A 217 -11.30 8.26 -9.94
CA LEU A 217 -9.96 8.74 -10.33
C LEU A 217 -9.84 8.85 -11.86
N ALA A 218 -10.24 7.82 -12.59
CA ALA A 218 -10.22 7.85 -14.06
C ALA A 218 -11.04 9.04 -14.60
N GLY A 219 -12.19 9.32 -14.00
CA GLY A 219 -13.04 10.47 -14.37
C GLY A 219 -12.32 11.80 -14.20
N VAL A 220 -11.74 12.08 -13.03
CA VAL A 220 -11.06 13.37 -12.77
C VAL A 220 -9.83 13.57 -13.63
N VAL A 221 -9.02 12.52 -13.88
CA VAL A 221 -7.86 12.66 -14.78
C VAL A 221 -8.26 12.72 -16.25
N THR A 222 -9.43 12.18 -16.63
CA THR A 222 -10.01 12.41 -17.97
C THR A 222 -10.45 13.86 -18.16
N MET A 223 -11.14 14.44 -17.18
CA MET A 223 -11.51 15.87 -17.20
C MET A 223 -10.25 16.76 -17.29
N MET A 224 -9.19 16.41 -16.57
CA MET A 224 -7.89 17.09 -16.64
C MET A 224 -7.25 16.95 -18.04
N LEU A 225 -7.31 15.75 -18.65
CA LEU A 225 -6.83 15.51 -20.01
C LEU A 225 -7.56 16.39 -21.04
N MET A 226 -8.88 16.53 -20.87
CA MET A 226 -9.72 17.36 -21.73
C MET A 226 -9.39 18.84 -21.59
N ASP A 227 -9.17 19.33 -20.36
CA ASP A 227 -8.77 20.73 -20.14
C ASP A 227 -7.41 21.04 -20.76
N ILE A 228 -6.43 20.13 -20.66
CA ILE A 228 -5.08 20.34 -21.22
C ILE A 228 -5.06 20.27 -22.75
N ASN A 229 -5.77 19.32 -23.36
CA ASN A 229 -5.55 18.98 -24.77
C ASN A 229 -6.71 19.40 -25.71
N PHE A 230 -7.92 19.66 -25.17
CA PHE A 230 -9.11 19.90 -25.97
C PHE A 230 -9.80 21.23 -25.66
N GLY A 231 -9.21 22.06 -24.80
CA GLY A 231 -9.69 23.41 -24.50
C GLY A 231 -11.01 23.45 -23.72
N THR A 232 -11.34 22.38 -22.99
CA THR A 232 -12.44 22.44 -22.02
C THR A 232 -12.01 23.24 -20.79
N SER A 233 -12.94 23.58 -19.92
CA SER A 233 -12.70 24.41 -18.75
C SER A 233 -13.33 23.83 -17.47
N PHE A 234 -13.26 22.51 -17.27
CA PHE A 234 -13.80 21.88 -16.05
C PHE A 234 -13.22 22.50 -14.77
N PHE A 235 -11.95 22.83 -14.79
CA PHE A 235 -11.20 23.34 -13.62
C PHE A 235 -10.68 24.76 -13.80
N ASN A 236 -11.03 25.43 -14.89
CA ASN A 236 -10.64 26.81 -15.18
C ASN A 236 -11.77 27.76 -14.84
N ALA A 237 -11.61 28.57 -13.79
CA ALA A 237 -12.62 29.54 -13.33
C ALA A 237 -12.96 30.60 -14.39
N ALA A 238 -11.99 31.03 -15.19
CA ALA A 238 -12.24 32.02 -16.28
C ALA A 238 -13.17 31.47 -17.37
N GLY A 239 -13.21 30.15 -17.57
CA GLY A 239 -14.12 29.46 -18.49
C GLY A 239 -15.42 28.97 -17.85
N GLY A 240 -15.68 29.30 -16.57
CA GLY A 240 -16.87 28.85 -15.84
C GLY A 240 -16.70 27.54 -15.07
N GLY A 241 -15.49 27.00 -15.02
CA GLY A 241 -15.16 25.82 -14.22
C GLY A 241 -14.79 26.15 -12.77
N ASP A 242 -14.43 25.11 -12.00
CA ASP A 242 -14.09 25.27 -10.58
C ASP A 242 -12.90 24.38 -10.18
N PRO A 243 -11.75 24.94 -9.77
CA PRO A 243 -10.64 24.15 -9.24
C PRO A 243 -10.99 23.35 -7.97
N VAL A 244 -11.95 23.81 -7.16
CA VAL A 244 -12.41 23.09 -5.97
C VAL A 244 -13.15 21.80 -6.35
N LEU A 245 -13.83 21.79 -7.51
CA LEU A 245 -14.42 20.56 -8.06
C LEU A 245 -13.37 19.46 -8.26
N PHE A 246 -12.18 19.82 -8.78
CA PHE A 246 -11.08 18.86 -8.89
C PHE A 246 -10.78 18.21 -7.56
N GLN A 247 -10.62 19.01 -6.50
CA GLN A 247 -10.28 18.52 -5.16
C GLN A 247 -11.37 17.61 -4.59
N HIS A 248 -12.65 17.93 -4.76
CA HIS A 248 -13.75 17.07 -4.32
C HIS A 248 -13.73 15.71 -5.01
N VAL A 249 -13.63 15.68 -6.34
CA VAL A 249 -13.62 14.42 -7.09
C VAL A 249 -12.35 13.61 -6.79
N PHE A 250 -11.20 14.27 -6.74
CA PHE A 250 -9.94 13.61 -6.39
C PHE A 250 -10.00 12.98 -4.99
N TRP A 251 -10.45 13.71 -3.96
CA TRP A 251 -10.44 13.21 -2.60
C TRP A 251 -11.57 12.20 -2.31
N PHE A 252 -12.64 12.22 -3.07
CA PHE A 252 -13.64 11.14 -3.03
C PHE A 252 -13.02 9.79 -3.43
N PHE A 253 -12.03 9.78 -4.31
CA PHE A 253 -11.12 8.66 -4.52
C PHE A 253 -10.05 8.59 -3.42
N GLY A 254 -9.39 9.69 -3.12
CA GLY A 254 -8.13 9.73 -2.38
C GLY A 254 -8.22 9.26 -0.94
N HIS A 255 -9.33 9.51 -0.23
CA HIS A 255 -9.46 9.01 1.12
C HIS A 255 -9.74 7.48 1.17
N PRO A 256 -10.69 6.91 0.42
CA PRO A 256 -10.77 5.45 0.31
C PRO A 256 -9.46 4.80 -0.15
N GLU A 257 -8.65 5.45 -0.98
CA GLU A 257 -7.34 4.96 -1.42
C GLU A 257 -6.39 4.72 -0.24
N VAL A 258 -6.34 5.61 0.76
CA VAL A 258 -5.48 5.40 1.93
C VAL A 258 -5.90 4.18 2.74
N TYR A 259 -7.20 3.85 2.75
CA TYR A 259 -7.70 2.61 3.36
C TYR A 259 -7.44 1.38 2.48
N ILE A 260 -7.48 1.50 1.17
CA ILE A 260 -7.03 0.44 0.24
C ILE A 260 -5.58 0.06 0.54
N MET A 261 -4.71 1.05 0.81
CA MET A 261 -3.32 0.82 1.14
C MET A 261 -3.09 0.15 2.50
N ILE A 262 -3.96 0.35 3.50
CA ILE A 262 -3.70 -0.12 4.86
C ILE A 262 -4.48 -1.39 5.23
N LEU A 263 -5.68 -1.62 4.69
CA LEU A 263 -6.52 -2.75 5.09
C LEU A 263 -5.86 -4.11 4.90
N PRO A 264 -5.11 -4.39 3.81
CA PRO A 264 -4.39 -5.65 3.66
C PRO A 264 -3.33 -5.86 4.75
N ALA A 265 -2.64 -4.79 5.20
CA ALA A 265 -1.73 -4.87 6.35
C ALA A 265 -2.48 -5.26 7.62
N PHE A 266 -3.65 -4.69 7.89
CA PHE A 266 -4.49 -5.08 9.02
C PHE A 266 -4.83 -6.57 9.00
N GLY A 267 -5.09 -7.11 7.81
CA GLY A 267 -5.33 -8.54 7.62
C GLY A 267 -4.11 -9.38 7.98
N ALA A 268 -2.96 -9.05 7.42
CA ALA A 268 -1.70 -9.78 7.65
C ALA A 268 -1.28 -9.75 9.13
N ILE A 269 -1.31 -8.58 9.78
CA ILE A 269 -0.99 -8.42 11.21
C ILE A 269 -1.94 -9.27 12.08
N SER A 270 -3.19 -9.43 11.67
CA SER A 270 -4.17 -10.29 12.36
C SER A 270 -3.91 -11.79 12.20
N HIS A 271 -2.97 -12.20 11.36
CA HIS A 271 -2.42 -13.57 11.30
C HIS A 271 -1.11 -13.69 12.08
N ILE A 272 -0.25 -12.69 11.99
CA ILE A 272 1.09 -12.71 12.58
C ILE A 272 0.99 -12.64 14.11
N ILE A 273 0.25 -11.69 14.67
CA ILE A 273 0.12 -11.56 16.13
C ILE A 273 -0.39 -12.84 16.81
N PRO A 274 -1.49 -13.49 16.34
CA PRO A 274 -1.92 -14.77 16.90
C PRO A 274 -0.85 -15.87 16.84
N ALA A 275 -0.15 -15.99 15.69
CA ALA A 275 0.87 -17.01 15.50
C ALA A 275 2.00 -16.90 16.53
N PHE A 276 2.52 -15.70 16.76
CA PHE A 276 3.61 -15.45 17.71
C PHE A 276 3.16 -15.18 19.16
N SER A 277 1.85 -15.12 19.38
CA SER A 277 1.24 -15.12 20.73
C SER A 277 0.75 -16.49 21.15
N ARG A 278 0.75 -17.49 20.24
CA ARG A 278 0.18 -18.83 20.42
C ARG A 278 -1.24 -18.78 20.98
N LYS A 279 -2.02 -17.84 20.49
CA LYS A 279 -3.42 -17.60 20.86
C LYS A 279 -4.28 -17.36 19.63
N LYS A 280 -5.55 -17.75 19.72
CA LYS A 280 -6.54 -17.35 18.73
C LYS A 280 -6.73 -15.83 18.77
N LEU A 281 -6.99 -15.23 17.61
CA LEU A 281 -7.29 -13.82 17.50
C LEU A 281 -8.48 -13.44 18.37
N PHE A 282 -8.30 -12.47 19.24
CA PHE A 282 -9.38 -11.94 20.06
C PHE A 282 -10.37 -11.16 19.18
N GLY A 283 -11.66 -11.46 19.31
CA GLY A 283 -12.72 -10.69 18.67
C GLY A 283 -12.75 -10.79 17.14
N TYR A 284 -12.59 -11.98 16.56
CA TYR A 284 -12.61 -12.18 15.11
C TYR A 284 -13.79 -11.47 14.40
N ALA A 285 -15.02 -11.67 14.88
CA ALA A 285 -16.23 -11.06 14.30
C ALA A 285 -16.17 -9.53 14.37
N SER A 286 -15.75 -8.96 15.52
CA SER A 286 -15.60 -7.51 15.66
C SER A 286 -14.50 -6.94 14.74
N MET A 287 -13.44 -7.73 14.44
CA MET A 287 -12.41 -7.34 13.47
C MET A 287 -12.98 -7.27 12.05
N VAL A 288 -13.84 -8.22 11.65
CA VAL A 288 -14.52 -8.21 10.34
C VAL A 288 -15.44 -7.00 10.22
N TYR A 289 -16.29 -6.77 11.22
CA TYR A 289 -17.22 -5.63 11.23
C TYR A 289 -16.48 -4.29 11.27
N ALA A 290 -15.36 -4.21 12.00
CA ALA A 290 -14.55 -3.00 12.05
C ALA A 290 -13.96 -2.66 10.67
N VAL A 291 -13.46 -3.64 9.91
CA VAL A 291 -12.97 -3.43 8.54
C VAL A 291 -14.09 -2.94 7.63
N GLY A 292 -15.27 -3.55 7.70
CA GLY A 292 -16.45 -3.12 6.94
C GLY A 292 -16.90 -1.70 7.30
N ALA A 293 -16.91 -1.35 8.59
CA ALA A 293 -17.25 0.00 9.06
C ALA A 293 -16.25 1.05 8.56
N ILE A 294 -14.94 0.76 8.62
CA ILE A 294 -13.90 1.65 8.09
C ILE A 294 -14.13 1.88 6.58
N ALA A 295 -14.38 0.82 5.82
CA ALA A 295 -14.60 0.93 4.39
C ALA A 295 -15.82 1.80 4.04
N LEU A 296 -16.95 1.61 4.73
CA LEU A 296 -18.16 2.42 4.52
C LEU A 296 -17.94 3.88 4.91
N LEU A 297 -17.35 4.13 6.07
CA LEU A 297 -17.06 5.49 6.53
C LEU A 297 -16.08 6.22 5.63
N SER A 298 -15.16 5.50 4.97
CA SER A 298 -14.16 6.10 4.10
C SER A 298 -14.73 6.95 2.96
N PHE A 299 -15.98 6.67 2.53
CA PHE A 299 -16.68 7.46 1.52
C PHE A 299 -17.34 8.73 2.06
N LEU A 300 -17.38 8.93 3.36
CA LEU A 300 -18.12 10.04 3.99
C LEU A 300 -17.19 11.12 4.58
N VAL A 301 -15.89 11.02 4.38
CA VAL A 301 -14.90 11.84 5.12
C VAL A 301 -13.95 12.64 4.25
N TRP A 302 -14.01 12.53 2.92
CA TRP A 302 -12.99 13.02 1.99
C TRP A 302 -12.65 14.51 2.12
N ALA A 303 -13.61 15.38 2.47
CA ALA A 303 -13.37 16.81 2.49
C ALA A 303 -12.65 17.31 3.75
N HIS A 304 -12.22 16.42 4.66
CA HIS A 304 -11.24 16.81 5.66
C HIS A 304 -9.87 17.17 5.06
N HIS A 305 -9.60 16.75 3.81
CA HIS A 305 -8.44 17.23 3.05
C HIS A 305 -8.61 18.65 2.48
N MET A 306 -9.77 19.28 2.70
CA MET A 306 -10.19 20.50 2.04
C MET A 306 -10.69 21.58 3.01
N PHE A 307 -10.35 21.49 4.30
CA PHE A 307 -10.86 22.46 5.30
C PHE A 307 -10.48 23.91 5.00
N THR A 308 -9.34 24.13 4.32
CA THR A 308 -8.78 25.47 4.03
C THR A 308 -9.20 26.05 2.66
N VAL A 309 -10.03 25.34 1.86
CA VAL A 309 -10.41 25.78 0.52
C VAL A 309 -11.76 26.53 0.46
N GLY A 310 -12.31 26.93 1.60
CA GLY A 310 -13.58 27.65 1.65
C GLY A 310 -14.81 26.77 1.88
N VAL A 311 -14.67 25.56 2.41
CA VAL A 311 -15.81 24.71 2.77
C VAL A 311 -16.68 25.42 3.82
N PRO A 312 -18.01 25.51 3.64
CA PRO A 312 -18.91 26.12 4.64
C PRO A 312 -18.80 25.48 6.01
N VAL A 313 -19.03 26.25 7.08
CA VAL A 313 -18.88 25.77 8.48
C VAL A 313 -19.69 24.49 8.75
N ALA A 314 -20.90 24.39 8.22
CA ALA A 314 -21.72 23.18 8.37
C ALA A 314 -21.04 21.96 7.74
N GLY A 315 -20.40 22.12 6.58
CA GLY A 315 -19.61 21.09 5.92
C GLY A 315 -18.35 20.73 6.73
N GLN A 316 -17.62 21.73 7.24
CA GLN A 316 -16.46 21.50 8.10
C GLN A 316 -16.84 20.65 9.33
N LEU A 317 -17.95 20.98 10.00
CA LEU A 317 -18.44 20.23 11.16
C LEU A 317 -18.81 18.79 10.76
N PHE A 318 -19.53 18.61 9.66
CA PHE A 318 -19.91 17.28 9.18
C PHE A 318 -18.67 16.41 8.93
N PHE A 319 -17.72 16.89 8.12
CA PHE A 319 -16.53 16.13 7.77
C PHE A 319 -15.60 15.92 8.97
N MET A 320 -15.53 16.85 9.91
CA MET A 320 -14.81 16.71 11.17
C MET A 320 -15.36 15.54 11.99
N TYR A 321 -16.66 15.53 12.29
CA TYR A 321 -17.27 14.49 13.09
C TYR A 321 -17.28 13.12 12.39
N ALA A 322 -17.57 13.09 11.09
CA ALA A 322 -17.51 11.86 10.30
C ALA A 322 -16.10 11.25 10.30
N THR A 323 -15.07 12.08 10.20
CA THR A 323 -13.67 11.64 10.25
C THR A 323 -13.30 11.10 11.63
N LEU A 324 -13.68 11.80 12.70
CA LEU A 324 -13.44 11.34 14.07
C LEU A 324 -14.11 9.98 14.36
N LEU A 325 -15.26 9.72 13.73
CA LEU A 325 -15.97 8.45 13.89
C LEU A 325 -15.17 7.23 13.40
N ILE A 326 -14.30 7.38 12.40
CA ILE A 326 -13.43 6.28 11.92
C ILE A 326 -12.45 5.79 12.99
N ALA A 327 -12.11 6.62 13.97
CA ALA A 327 -11.26 6.22 15.08
C ALA A 327 -11.88 5.10 15.92
N VAL A 328 -13.21 4.98 15.98
CA VAL A 328 -13.89 3.95 16.78
C VAL A 328 -13.61 2.53 16.25
N PRO A 329 -13.95 2.17 14.99
CA PRO A 329 -13.64 0.85 14.47
C PRO A 329 -12.13 0.60 14.37
N THR A 330 -11.32 1.61 14.14
CA THR A 330 -9.85 1.49 14.15
C THR A 330 -9.35 1.15 15.56
N GLY A 331 -9.87 1.81 16.59
CA GLY A 331 -9.57 1.50 17.99
C GLY A 331 -9.96 0.07 18.37
N VAL A 332 -11.12 -0.42 17.91
CA VAL A 332 -11.51 -1.83 18.11
C VAL A 332 -10.43 -2.78 17.61
N LYS A 333 -9.82 -2.50 16.44
CA LYS A 333 -8.76 -3.33 15.89
C LYS A 333 -7.50 -3.30 16.76
N VAL A 334 -7.05 -2.12 17.15
CA VAL A 334 -5.86 -1.96 18.01
C VAL A 334 -6.06 -2.69 19.34
N PHE A 335 -7.20 -2.50 20.00
CA PHE A 335 -7.50 -3.20 21.26
C PHE A 335 -7.57 -4.72 21.08
N ASN A 336 -8.11 -5.23 19.99
CA ASN A 336 -8.18 -6.65 19.72
C ASN A 336 -6.77 -7.26 19.48
N TRP A 337 -5.85 -6.56 18.82
CA TRP A 337 -4.47 -6.99 18.70
C TRP A 337 -3.75 -7.02 20.06
N VAL A 338 -3.93 -5.97 20.87
CA VAL A 338 -3.37 -5.93 22.24
C VAL A 338 -3.96 -7.04 23.12
N ALA A 339 -5.28 -7.27 23.05
CA ALA A 339 -5.96 -8.33 23.78
C ALA A 339 -5.51 -9.73 23.34
N THR A 340 -5.15 -9.89 22.05
CA THR A 340 -4.57 -11.14 21.56
C THR A 340 -3.20 -11.40 22.17
N MET A 341 -2.34 -10.38 22.26
CA MET A 341 -1.02 -10.48 22.89
C MET A 341 -1.11 -10.67 24.42
N PHE A 342 -2.11 -10.07 25.06
CA PHE A 342 -2.27 -10.11 26.51
C PHE A 342 -2.38 -11.54 27.03
N ARG A 343 -1.49 -11.93 27.97
CA ARG A 343 -1.35 -13.29 28.50
C ARG A 343 -1.12 -14.37 27.43
N GLY A 344 -0.55 -13.99 26.28
CA GLY A 344 -0.06 -14.93 25.28
C GLY A 344 1.35 -15.42 25.58
N SER A 345 1.73 -16.54 24.97
CA SER A 345 3.11 -17.04 24.99
C SER A 345 3.88 -16.36 23.86
N LEU A 346 4.32 -15.13 24.11
CA LEU A 346 4.94 -14.27 23.09
C LEU A 346 6.32 -14.76 22.72
N THR A 347 6.59 -14.78 21.43
CA THR A 347 7.94 -14.92 20.88
C THR A 347 8.23 -13.75 19.93
N PHE A 348 9.49 -13.35 19.80
CA PHE A 348 9.89 -12.09 19.18
C PHE A 348 10.79 -12.32 17.96
N GLU A 349 10.33 -13.13 17.03
CA GLU A 349 10.91 -13.26 15.71
C GLU A 349 10.61 -12.01 14.87
N ALA A 350 11.35 -11.81 13.79
CA ALA A 350 11.28 -10.61 12.96
C ALA A 350 9.84 -10.24 12.54
N PRO A 351 8.95 -11.17 12.09
CA PRO A 351 7.58 -10.82 11.76
C PRO A 351 6.81 -10.19 12.93
N MET A 352 7.00 -10.72 14.14
CA MET A 352 6.32 -10.23 15.33
C MET A 352 6.86 -8.87 15.79
N LEU A 353 8.16 -8.63 15.65
CA LEU A 353 8.74 -7.31 15.97
C LEU A 353 8.16 -6.23 15.07
N PHE A 354 8.07 -6.49 13.75
CA PHE A 354 7.40 -5.57 12.81
C PHE A 354 5.91 -5.40 13.13
N ALA A 355 5.21 -6.46 13.54
CA ALA A 355 3.80 -6.40 13.91
C ALA A 355 3.57 -5.57 15.18
N ILE A 356 4.42 -5.69 16.20
CA ILE A 356 4.33 -4.87 17.41
C ILE A 356 4.63 -3.40 17.09
N ALA A 357 5.68 -3.14 16.30
CA ALA A 357 6.00 -1.79 15.86
C ALA A 357 4.86 -1.18 15.03
N PHE A 358 4.23 -1.98 14.16
CA PHE A 358 3.02 -1.57 13.46
C PHE A 358 1.93 -1.10 14.43
N VAL A 359 1.57 -1.90 15.43
CA VAL A 359 0.49 -1.56 16.37
C VAL A 359 0.81 -0.26 17.11
N ILE A 360 2.03 -0.09 17.61
CA ILE A 360 2.44 1.09 18.39
C ILE A 360 2.50 2.34 17.50
N LEU A 361 3.27 2.27 16.42
CA LEU A 361 3.57 3.45 15.61
C LEU A 361 2.38 3.88 14.74
N PHE A 362 1.61 2.91 14.22
CA PHE A 362 0.35 3.22 13.53
C PHE A 362 -0.65 3.93 14.49
N THR A 363 -0.69 3.54 15.76
CA THR A 363 -1.54 4.21 16.76
C THR A 363 -1.08 5.66 17.00
N ILE A 364 0.23 5.91 17.07
CA ILE A 364 0.78 7.28 17.15
C ILE A 364 0.38 8.09 15.91
N GLY A 365 0.51 7.49 14.71
CA GLY A 365 0.04 8.11 13.46
C GLY A 365 -1.47 8.37 13.46
N GLY A 366 -2.26 7.50 14.07
CA GLY A 366 -3.70 7.71 14.26
C GLY A 366 -4.01 8.90 15.18
N PHE A 367 -3.24 9.11 16.24
CA PHE A 367 -3.41 10.28 17.12
C PHE A 367 -3.10 11.60 16.41
N SER A 368 -2.05 11.67 15.61
CA SER A 368 -1.80 12.85 14.78
C SER A 368 -2.90 13.05 13.73
N GLY A 369 -3.48 11.96 13.22
CA GLY A 369 -4.66 12.02 12.34
C GLY A 369 -5.90 12.60 13.01
N LEU A 370 -6.14 12.28 14.29
CA LEU A 370 -7.23 12.89 15.05
C LEU A 370 -7.03 14.40 15.22
N MET A 371 -5.79 14.86 15.40
CA MET A 371 -5.49 16.29 15.44
C MET A 371 -5.82 16.99 14.11
N LEU A 372 -5.45 16.38 12.98
CA LEU A 372 -5.75 16.90 11.64
C LEU A 372 -7.24 16.80 11.29
N ALA A 373 -7.97 15.85 11.87
CA ALA A 373 -9.42 15.72 11.68
C ALA A 373 -10.21 16.89 12.28
N ILE A 374 -9.64 17.60 13.25
CA ILE A 374 -10.26 18.75 13.92
C ILE A 374 -10.04 19.99 13.06
N ALA A 375 -11.08 20.49 12.37
CA ALA A 375 -10.97 21.59 11.43
C ALA A 375 -10.25 22.83 11.99
N PRO A 376 -10.55 23.36 13.18
CA PRO A 376 -9.79 24.48 13.76
C PRO A 376 -8.29 24.20 13.94
N ALA A 377 -7.89 22.97 14.25
CA ALA A 377 -6.48 22.61 14.37
C ALA A 377 -5.84 22.46 12.97
N ASP A 378 -6.56 21.91 12.00
CA ASP A 378 -6.07 21.74 10.63
C ASP A 378 -5.81 23.08 9.93
N PHE A 379 -6.54 24.14 10.25
CA PHE A 379 -6.21 25.49 9.76
C PHE A 379 -4.77 25.90 10.07
N GLN A 380 -4.22 25.42 11.19
CA GLN A 380 -2.82 25.67 11.56
C GLN A 380 -1.85 24.66 10.92
N TYR A 381 -2.27 23.42 10.72
CA TYR A 381 -1.38 22.32 10.32
C TYR A 381 -1.46 21.95 8.84
N HIS A 382 -2.53 22.38 8.15
CA HIS A 382 -2.72 22.10 6.73
C HIS A 382 -1.50 22.52 5.90
N ASP A 383 -1.08 21.64 4.98
CA ASP A 383 0.10 21.84 4.13
C ASP A 383 1.40 22.15 4.86
N THR A 384 1.53 21.76 6.13
CA THR A 384 2.79 21.78 6.88
C THR A 384 3.43 20.40 6.96
N TYR A 385 4.66 20.33 7.52
CA TYR A 385 5.33 19.06 7.80
C TYR A 385 4.62 18.20 8.87
N PHE A 386 3.67 18.74 9.63
CA PHE A 386 2.82 17.94 10.52
C PHE A 386 1.98 16.91 9.74
N VAL A 387 1.44 17.33 8.59
CA VAL A 387 0.72 16.42 7.68
C VAL A 387 1.66 15.34 7.13
N VAL A 388 2.90 15.73 6.77
CA VAL A 388 3.92 14.78 6.26
C VAL A 388 4.28 13.76 7.35
N ALA A 389 4.47 14.19 8.58
CA ALA A 389 4.71 13.32 9.72
C ALA A 389 3.56 12.33 9.92
N HIS A 390 2.33 12.85 9.93
CA HIS A 390 1.12 12.04 10.11
C HIS A 390 1.04 10.91 9.08
N PHE A 391 1.01 11.24 7.79
CA PHE A 391 0.77 10.20 6.80
C PHE A 391 1.96 9.23 6.66
N HIS A 392 3.19 9.64 6.94
CA HIS A 392 4.30 8.70 7.00
C HIS A 392 4.23 7.78 8.22
N TYR A 393 3.68 8.21 9.35
CA TYR A 393 3.47 7.34 10.52
C TYR A 393 2.34 6.31 10.30
N VAL A 394 1.36 6.58 9.45
CA VAL A 394 0.35 5.57 9.09
C VAL A 394 0.76 4.74 7.88
N LEU A 395 1.62 5.25 6.97
CA LEU A 395 2.07 4.51 5.78
C LEU A 395 3.33 3.67 6.04
N VAL A 396 4.38 4.23 6.65
CA VAL A 396 5.64 3.47 6.81
C VAL A 396 5.50 2.40 7.87
N PRO A 397 5.22 2.66 9.16
CA PRO A 397 4.98 1.58 10.11
C PRO A 397 3.64 0.87 9.89
N GLY A 398 2.69 1.48 9.21
CA GLY A 398 1.44 0.84 8.82
C GLY A 398 1.62 -0.07 7.61
N ALA A 399 1.68 0.48 6.40
CA ALA A 399 1.74 -0.35 5.19
C ALA A 399 3.10 -1.03 5.01
N ILE A 400 4.23 -0.29 5.08
CA ILE A 400 5.56 -0.86 4.77
C ILE A 400 5.99 -1.88 5.83
N PHE A 401 5.82 -1.60 7.13
CA PHE A 401 6.13 -2.62 8.15
C PHE A 401 5.15 -3.79 8.08
N GLY A 402 3.90 -3.56 7.69
CA GLY A 402 2.95 -4.64 7.38
C GLY A 402 3.42 -5.52 6.23
N ILE A 403 3.99 -4.95 5.18
CA ILE A 403 4.60 -5.68 4.05
C ILE A 403 5.83 -6.46 4.53
N PHE A 404 6.75 -5.86 5.30
CA PHE A 404 7.92 -6.58 5.83
C PHE A 404 7.54 -7.69 6.80
N ALA A 405 6.59 -7.45 7.70
CA ALA A 405 6.05 -8.47 8.59
C ALA A 405 5.50 -9.66 7.79
N SER A 406 4.72 -9.38 6.74
CA SER A 406 4.15 -10.38 5.84
C SER A 406 5.23 -11.13 5.06
N ALA A 407 6.21 -10.40 4.51
CA ALA A 407 7.31 -11.00 3.79
C ALA A 407 8.09 -11.98 4.67
N TYR A 408 8.53 -11.57 5.85
CA TYR A 408 9.23 -12.46 6.78
C TYR A 408 8.36 -13.63 7.27
N PHE A 409 7.04 -13.41 7.43
CA PHE A 409 6.12 -14.46 7.86
C PHE A 409 5.93 -15.55 6.80
N TRP A 410 5.79 -15.17 5.52
CA TRP A 410 5.51 -16.11 4.43
C TRP A 410 6.73 -16.46 3.56
N LEU A 411 7.87 -15.78 3.69
CA LEU A 411 9.09 -16.07 2.92
C LEU A 411 9.51 -17.55 3.03
N PRO A 412 9.44 -18.22 4.21
CA PRO A 412 9.70 -19.66 4.30
C PRO A 412 8.73 -20.51 3.47
N LYS A 413 7.45 -20.09 3.38
CA LYS A 413 6.44 -20.76 2.55
C LYS A 413 6.72 -20.59 1.04
N TRP A 414 7.26 -19.44 0.63
CA TRP A 414 7.53 -19.15 -0.77
C TRP A 414 8.82 -19.79 -1.26
N THR A 415 9.86 -19.79 -0.46
CA THR A 415 11.22 -20.21 -0.83
C THR A 415 11.56 -21.65 -0.42
N GLY A 416 10.88 -22.18 0.59
CA GLY A 416 11.24 -23.47 1.22
C GLY A 416 12.43 -23.39 2.17
N HIS A 417 12.95 -22.18 2.46
CA HIS A 417 14.08 -21.97 3.35
C HIS A 417 13.77 -20.94 4.43
N MET A 418 14.34 -21.12 5.61
CA MET A 418 14.36 -20.10 6.65
C MET A 418 15.41 -19.05 6.32
N TYR A 419 15.12 -17.80 6.62
CA TYR A 419 16.07 -16.69 6.49
C TYR A 419 16.92 -16.56 7.78
N ASP A 420 17.99 -15.76 7.68
CA ASP A 420 18.85 -15.43 8.81
C ASP A 420 18.12 -14.46 9.77
N GLU A 421 17.70 -14.99 10.92
CA GLU A 421 16.91 -14.25 11.91
C GLU A 421 17.71 -13.09 12.52
N THR A 422 19.03 -13.20 12.67
CA THR A 422 19.86 -12.12 13.20
C THR A 422 19.90 -10.93 12.25
N LEU A 423 20.08 -11.20 10.95
CA LEU A 423 20.02 -10.15 9.95
C LEU A 423 18.62 -9.54 9.84
N ALA A 424 17.56 -10.35 9.96
CA ALA A 424 16.19 -9.88 9.94
C ALA A 424 15.86 -8.96 11.13
N LYS A 425 16.32 -9.30 12.33
CA LYS A 425 16.20 -8.43 13.52
C LYS A 425 17.05 -7.17 13.39
N THR A 426 18.22 -7.25 12.79
CA THR A 426 19.05 -6.07 12.48
C THR A 426 18.32 -5.14 11.52
N HIS A 427 17.73 -5.69 10.43
CA HIS A 427 16.88 -4.92 9.52
C HIS A 427 15.72 -4.24 10.24
N PHE A 428 15.05 -4.96 11.14
CA PHE A 428 13.97 -4.39 11.95
C PHE A 428 14.44 -3.19 12.78
N TRP A 429 15.47 -3.36 13.60
CA TRP A 429 15.90 -2.29 14.52
C TRP A 429 16.42 -1.06 13.81
N LEU A 430 17.21 -1.23 12.74
CA LEU A 430 17.68 -0.11 11.94
C LEU A 430 16.51 0.60 11.22
N SER A 431 15.54 -0.16 10.70
CA SER A 431 14.33 0.42 10.09
C SER A 431 13.47 1.16 11.12
N PHE A 432 13.28 0.59 12.31
CA PHE A 432 12.51 1.19 13.38
C PHE A 432 13.13 2.51 13.86
N ILE A 433 14.44 2.53 14.13
CA ILE A 433 15.15 3.73 14.56
C ILE A 433 15.17 4.77 13.44
N GLY A 434 15.55 4.37 12.22
CA GLY A 434 15.65 5.28 11.07
C GLY A 434 14.32 5.95 10.73
N MET A 435 13.22 5.19 10.75
CA MET A 435 11.87 5.72 10.51
C MET A 435 11.47 6.75 11.57
N ASN A 436 11.70 6.47 12.86
CA ASN A 436 11.36 7.42 13.93
C ASN A 436 12.23 8.68 13.86
N LEU A 437 13.53 8.56 13.60
CA LEU A 437 14.40 9.72 13.38
C LEU A 437 13.99 10.54 12.15
N ALA A 438 13.52 9.89 11.09
CA ALA A 438 13.08 10.56 9.88
C ALA A 438 11.80 11.38 10.09
N PHE A 439 10.76 10.76 10.66
CA PHE A 439 9.41 11.33 10.61
C PHE A 439 8.91 11.92 11.93
N PHE A 440 9.42 11.51 13.09
CA PHE A 440 8.97 12.07 14.36
C PHE A 440 9.31 13.57 14.50
N PRO A 441 10.53 14.04 14.15
CA PRO A 441 10.86 15.45 14.18
C PRO A 441 10.00 16.32 13.27
N MET A 442 9.44 15.74 12.20
CA MET A 442 8.58 16.49 11.26
C MET A 442 7.28 16.98 11.91
N HIS A 443 6.80 16.33 12.99
CA HIS A 443 5.67 16.86 13.76
C HIS A 443 6.01 18.25 14.34
N PHE A 444 7.20 18.42 14.89
CA PHE A 444 7.64 19.69 15.47
C PHE A 444 7.93 20.74 14.40
N LEU A 445 8.48 20.34 13.24
CA LEU A 445 8.62 21.24 12.10
C LEU A 445 7.26 21.81 11.66
N GLY A 446 6.23 20.95 11.59
CA GLY A 446 4.90 21.38 11.23
C GLY A 446 4.22 22.22 12.31
N LEU A 447 4.37 21.89 13.60
CA LEU A 447 3.89 22.69 14.72
C LEU A 447 4.52 24.09 14.73
N ALA A 448 5.77 24.20 14.31
CA ALA A 448 6.47 25.48 14.17
C ALA A 448 6.14 26.21 12.83
N GLY A 449 5.27 25.65 12.00
CA GLY A 449 4.75 26.28 10.78
C GLY A 449 5.60 26.07 9.52
N MET A 450 6.52 25.08 9.48
CA MET A 450 7.27 24.77 8.26
C MET A 450 6.33 24.20 7.20
N PRO A 451 6.16 24.84 6.01
CA PRO A 451 5.36 24.32 4.91
C PRO A 451 5.99 23.04 4.33
N ARG A 452 5.17 22.15 3.77
CA ARG A 452 5.65 21.00 3.00
C ARG A 452 5.91 21.37 1.54
N ARG A 453 6.62 20.50 0.80
CA ARG A 453 6.90 20.64 -0.64
C ARG A 453 7.71 21.88 -1.00
N ILE A 454 8.61 22.30 -0.13
CA ILE A 454 9.52 23.41 -0.35
C ILE A 454 10.95 22.90 -0.45
N PRO A 455 11.78 23.41 -1.40
CA PRO A 455 13.17 22.98 -1.57
C PRO A 455 14.14 23.69 -0.61
N ASP A 456 13.69 24.74 0.06
CA ASP A 456 14.48 25.54 1.00
C ASP A 456 13.63 25.97 2.20
N TYR A 457 14.26 26.28 3.32
CA TYR A 457 13.58 26.62 4.57
C TYR A 457 14.42 27.57 5.46
N ALA A 458 13.74 28.24 6.39
CA ALA A 458 14.39 29.17 7.32
C ALA A 458 15.30 28.43 8.32
N LEU A 459 16.40 29.08 8.73
CA LEU A 459 17.45 28.52 9.59
C LEU A 459 16.90 27.88 10.88
N GLN A 460 15.80 28.40 11.43
CA GLN A 460 15.15 27.85 12.63
C GLN A 460 14.70 26.39 12.52
N PHE A 461 14.57 25.86 11.30
CA PHE A 461 14.16 24.48 11.04
C PHE A 461 15.34 23.51 10.78
N ALA A 462 16.58 24.01 10.81
CA ALA A 462 17.77 23.28 10.37
C ALA A 462 18.00 21.98 11.16
N ASP A 463 17.99 22.06 12.49
CA ASP A 463 18.37 20.92 13.35
C ASP A 463 17.40 19.73 13.17
N PHE A 464 16.09 19.98 13.15
CA PHE A 464 15.10 18.91 12.94
C PHE A 464 15.15 18.35 11.52
N ASN A 465 15.44 19.18 10.50
CA ASN A 465 15.61 18.68 9.13
C ASN A 465 16.87 17.82 9.00
N MET A 466 17.97 18.20 9.64
CA MET A 466 19.19 17.39 9.67
C MET A 466 18.94 16.02 10.32
N VAL A 467 18.30 15.97 11.49
CA VAL A 467 17.93 14.71 12.16
C VAL A 467 17.02 13.86 11.28
N SER A 468 16.01 14.48 10.67
CA SER A 468 15.10 13.79 9.73
C SER A 468 15.85 13.20 8.53
N SER A 469 16.84 13.89 7.99
CA SER A 469 17.64 13.41 6.85
C SER A 469 18.54 12.25 7.25
N ILE A 470 19.19 12.30 8.41
CA ILE A 470 19.98 11.19 8.96
C ILE A 470 19.09 9.95 9.12
N GLY A 471 17.90 10.11 9.70
CA GLY A 471 16.94 9.03 9.85
C GLY A 471 16.49 8.43 8.52
N ALA A 472 16.23 9.27 7.52
CA ALA A 472 15.83 8.83 6.20
C ALA A 472 16.95 8.05 5.48
N PHE A 473 18.20 8.51 5.54
CA PHE A 473 19.35 7.79 4.98
C PHE A 473 19.57 6.45 5.69
N MET A 474 19.43 6.40 7.01
CA MET A 474 19.48 5.16 7.79
C MET A 474 18.38 4.19 7.34
N PHE A 475 17.13 4.64 7.28
CA PHE A 475 16.00 3.82 6.84
C PHE A 475 16.20 3.34 5.40
N GLY A 476 16.55 4.22 4.48
CA GLY A 476 16.72 3.90 3.05
C GLY A 476 17.83 2.88 2.82
N SER A 477 19.01 3.06 3.41
CA SER A 477 20.14 2.14 3.28
C SER A 477 19.85 0.75 3.88
N THR A 478 19.06 0.68 4.93
CA THR A 478 18.66 -0.57 5.58
C THR A 478 17.84 -1.47 4.63
N GLN A 479 17.18 -0.91 3.61
CA GLN A 479 16.41 -1.70 2.65
C GLN A 479 17.31 -2.56 1.73
N LEU A 480 18.57 -2.19 1.57
CA LEU A 480 19.56 -3.04 0.89
C LEU A 480 19.89 -4.29 1.73
N LEU A 481 19.84 -4.19 3.07
CA LEU A 481 19.96 -5.36 3.94
C LEU A 481 18.76 -6.31 3.75
N PHE A 482 17.54 -5.79 3.61
CA PHE A 482 16.38 -6.63 3.30
C PHE A 482 16.56 -7.38 1.98
N LEU A 483 17.04 -6.71 0.92
CA LEU A 483 17.35 -7.35 -0.36
C LEU A 483 18.37 -8.49 -0.17
N LEU A 484 19.43 -8.24 0.59
CA LEU A 484 20.45 -9.26 0.87
C LEU A 484 19.84 -10.48 1.58
N ILE A 485 18.97 -10.26 2.57
CA ILE A 485 18.29 -11.33 3.32
C ILE A 485 17.43 -12.18 2.38
N VAL A 486 16.62 -11.54 1.53
CA VAL A 486 15.76 -12.22 0.56
C VAL A 486 16.60 -13.03 -0.43
N VAL A 487 17.66 -12.45 -1.01
CA VAL A 487 18.54 -13.13 -1.97
C VAL A 487 19.23 -14.33 -1.31
N LYS A 488 19.73 -14.21 -0.07
CA LYS A 488 20.33 -15.34 0.67
C LYS A 488 19.30 -16.45 0.88
N CYS A 489 18.08 -16.11 1.31
CA CYS A 489 17.01 -17.07 1.56
C CYS A 489 16.57 -17.80 0.28
N VAL A 490 16.44 -17.09 -0.84
CA VAL A 490 16.09 -17.70 -2.15
C VAL A 490 17.19 -18.64 -2.66
N ARG A 491 18.46 -18.30 -2.43
CA ARG A 491 19.61 -19.14 -2.88
C ARG A 491 19.80 -20.40 -2.05
N GLY A 492 19.25 -20.46 -0.83
CA GLY A 492 19.34 -21.60 0.06
C GLY A 492 19.35 -21.20 1.54
N GLY A 493 19.44 -22.18 2.39
CA GLY A 493 19.43 -22.01 3.85
C GLY A 493 18.90 -23.26 4.55
N GLU A 494 18.57 -23.13 5.81
CA GLU A 494 17.86 -24.16 6.56
C GLU A 494 16.50 -24.42 5.90
N LYS A 495 16.16 -25.70 5.67
CA LYS A 495 14.87 -26.06 5.05
C LYS A 495 13.71 -25.72 5.98
N ALA A 496 12.74 -25.00 5.44
CA ALA A 496 11.52 -24.71 6.15
C ALA A 496 10.57 -25.91 6.16
N SER A 497 9.95 -26.16 7.29
CA SER A 497 8.86 -27.14 7.38
C SER A 497 7.58 -26.63 6.70
N ALA A 498 6.61 -27.51 6.48
CA ALA A 498 5.28 -27.08 5.99
C ALA A 498 4.64 -26.04 6.90
N LYS A 499 4.79 -26.19 8.20
CA LYS A 499 4.39 -25.22 9.23
C LYS A 499 5.63 -24.57 9.82
N ALA A 500 6.12 -23.51 9.15
CA ALA A 500 7.37 -22.84 9.55
C ALA A 500 7.31 -22.20 10.95
N TRP A 501 6.13 -21.82 11.42
CA TRP A 501 5.91 -21.19 12.72
C TRP A 501 4.98 -22.04 13.58
N GLU A 502 5.37 -22.37 14.80
CA GLU A 502 4.63 -23.27 15.69
C GLU A 502 3.16 -22.84 15.90
N GLY A 503 2.92 -21.54 16.10
CA GLY A 503 1.58 -20.98 16.33
C GLY A 503 0.81 -20.60 15.07
N ALA A 504 1.37 -20.82 13.87
CA ALA A 504 0.67 -20.47 12.62
C ALA A 504 -0.49 -21.44 12.37
N GLU A 505 -1.63 -20.92 11.94
CA GLU A 505 -2.83 -21.67 11.60
C GLU A 505 -3.35 -21.21 10.24
N GLY A 506 -3.96 -22.14 9.47
CA GLY A 506 -4.53 -21.87 8.15
C GLY A 506 -4.17 -22.96 7.15
N LEU A 507 -4.93 -23.01 6.04
CA LEU A 507 -4.74 -24.00 4.97
C LEU A 507 -3.37 -23.87 4.29
N GLU A 508 -2.84 -22.66 4.19
CA GLU A 508 -1.52 -22.38 3.63
C GLU A 508 -0.38 -23.11 4.37
N TRP A 509 -0.59 -23.45 5.64
CA TRP A 509 0.39 -24.16 6.45
C TRP A 509 0.21 -25.69 6.43
N THR A 510 -0.80 -26.19 5.72
CA THR A 510 -1.01 -27.64 5.53
C THR A 510 -0.29 -28.19 4.29
N VAL A 511 0.18 -27.31 3.40
CA VAL A 511 0.94 -27.68 2.19
C VAL A 511 2.44 -27.56 2.42
N PRO A 512 3.30 -28.28 1.67
CA PRO A 512 4.76 -28.19 1.77
C PRO A 512 5.30 -26.77 1.59
N SER A 513 6.53 -26.56 2.04
CA SER A 513 7.32 -25.35 1.76
C SER A 513 8.55 -25.73 0.92
N PRO A 514 8.73 -25.18 -0.31
CA PRO A 514 7.82 -24.25 -1.00
C PRO A 514 6.48 -24.91 -1.37
N ALA A 515 5.43 -24.07 -1.50
CA ALA A 515 4.14 -24.57 -1.95
C ALA A 515 4.25 -25.13 -3.39
N PRO A 516 3.67 -26.32 -3.69
CA PRO A 516 3.71 -26.92 -5.04
C PRO A 516 3.16 -25.97 -6.11
N TYR A 517 3.62 -26.13 -7.36
CA TYR A 517 3.18 -25.28 -8.48
C TYR A 517 1.64 -25.33 -8.64
N HIS A 518 1.05 -26.49 -8.52
CA HIS A 518 -0.40 -26.68 -8.40
C HIS A 518 -0.72 -27.15 -6.98
N THR A 519 -1.60 -26.43 -6.28
CA THR A 519 -2.08 -26.76 -4.94
C THR A 519 -3.57 -26.97 -4.97
N PHE A 520 -4.10 -27.81 -4.08
CA PHE A 520 -5.53 -28.04 -3.92
C PHE A 520 -6.25 -28.44 -5.21
N ALA A 521 -5.65 -29.31 -6.04
CA ALA A 521 -6.35 -29.93 -7.17
C ALA A 521 -7.65 -30.63 -6.72
N THR A 522 -7.64 -31.17 -5.49
CA THR A 522 -8.86 -31.59 -4.75
C THR A 522 -9.05 -30.59 -3.61
N PRO A 523 -10.17 -29.84 -3.57
CA PRO A 523 -10.41 -28.87 -2.51
C PRO A 523 -10.42 -29.55 -1.13
N PRO A 524 -9.73 -29.00 -0.12
CA PRO A 524 -9.76 -29.50 1.25
C PRO A 524 -11.13 -29.22 1.89
N GLU A 525 -11.62 -30.11 2.76
CA GLU A 525 -12.80 -29.84 3.57
C GLU A 525 -12.45 -29.03 4.82
N VAL A 526 -13.17 -27.94 5.03
CA VAL A 526 -13.05 -27.10 6.25
C VAL A 526 -14.19 -27.45 7.20
N LYS A 527 -13.84 -28.12 8.31
CA LYS A 527 -14.81 -28.53 9.35
C LYS A 527 -15.24 -27.36 10.24
#